data_b28289fc67e53a2bad3b5c1e59516b88
#
_entry.id   b28289fc67e53a2bad3b5c1e59516b88
#
_cell.length_a   1.000
_cell.length_b   1.000
_cell.length_c   1.000
_cell.angle_alpha   90.00
_cell.angle_beta   90.00
_cell.angle_gamma   90.00
#
_symmetry.space_group_name_H-M   'P 1'
#
loop_
_entity.id
_entity.type
_entity.pdbx_description
1 polymer ?
#
loop_
_entity_poly.entity_id
_entity_poly.type
_entity_poly.pdbx_seq_one_letter_code
_entity_poly.pdbx_strand_id
1 'polypeptide(L)'
;MLKQIIPKNKTRLSELIREQTDLGHFQIQKIISGKSVKINGQRVNQDVVLKGDETVYIYIKDREKDKIDIVYQDKNVIAVNKPAGMEVTGEDSLAEKLELQHEDMKFFPVHRLDRNTTGLVIFALTPQAEAELNKAFKEKWVDKFYNAVVVGRPNVSQAQLKAFLFKDAKKSLAIVSKTAKPGYVPIETQYRGMKQSGEVCLLEVRLITGRTHQIRAHLASEKLPVLGDGKYGINQINKKYRQNRQMLACVRLQFSFPKNSPLSYLNKRPIRLDADLLAQLKG
;
A
#
# COMPACT_ATOMS: atom_id res chain seq x y z
N MET A 1 4.02 -21.37 -10.67
CA MET A 1 4.41 -22.80 -10.84
C MET A 1 3.16 -23.63 -11.08
N LEU A 2 3.20 -24.62 -11.98
CA LEU A 2 2.13 -25.61 -12.19
C LEU A 2 2.63 -26.95 -11.66
N LYS A 3 1.90 -27.55 -10.71
CA LYS A 3 2.17 -28.93 -10.26
C LYS A 3 1.04 -29.83 -10.75
N GLN A 4 1.40 -30.98 -11.34
CA GLN A 4 0.48 -32.07 -11.69
C GLN A 4 0.71 -33.23 -10.72
N ILE A 5 -0.33 -33.72 -10.09
CA ILE A 5 -0.26 -34.76 -9.07
C ILE A 5 -1.39 -35.77 -9.31
N ILE A 6 -1.09 -37.06 -9.12
CA ILE A 6 -2.08 -38.12 -9.05
C ILE A 6 -2.00 -38.71 -7.67
N PRO A 7 -3.03 -38.57 -6.80
CA PRO A 7 -3.02 -39.15 -5.48
C PRO A 7 -2.97 -40.70 -5.61
N LYS A 8 -2.25 -41.32 -4.70
CA LYS A 8 -2.13 -42.80 -4.70
C LYS A 8 -3.26 -43.49 -3.91
N ASN A 9 -3.89 -42.73 -3.02
CA ASN A 9 -4.92 -43.20 -2.11
C ASN A 9 -6.04 -42.18 -1.99
N LYS A 10 -7.17 -42.61 -1.41
CA LYS A 10 -8.25 -41.70 -1.03
C LYS A 10 -7.75 -40.66 -0.02
N THR A 11 -7.83 -39.37 -0.37
CA THR A 11 -7.35 -38.24 0.47
C THR A 11 -8.19 -36.99 0.23
N ARG A 12 -8.14 -36.02 1.14
CA ARG A 12 -8.71 -34.69 0.90
C ARG A 12 -7.80 -33.87 0.01
N LEU A 13 -8.39 -33.03 -0.83
CA LEU A 13 -7.65 -32.14 -1.72
C LEU A 13 -6.69 -31.21 -0.93
N SER A 14 -7.14 -30.67 0.21
CA SER A 14 -6.32 -29.86 1.10
C SER A 14 -5.13 -30.60 1.70
N GLU A 15 -5.31 -31.88 2.04
CA GLU A 15 -4.24 -32.76 2.56
C GLU A 15 -3.21 -33.06 1.47
N LEU A 16 -3.67 -33.43 0.28
CA LEU A 16 -2.80 -33.64 -0.88
C LEU A 16 -1.96 -32.39 -1.20
N ILE A 17 -2.57 -31.21 -1.19
CA ILE A 17 -1.85 -29.94 -1.45
C ILE A 17 -0.81 -29.72 -0.36
N ARG A 18 -1.13 -29.97 0.92
CA ARG A 18 -0.20 -29.82 2.04
C ARG A 18 1.01 -30.73 1.93
N GLU A 19 0.80 -31.99 1.59
CA GLU A 19 1.89 -32.97 1.41
C GLU A 19 2.82 -32.64 0.25
N GLN A 20 2.30 -31.99 -0.77
CA GLN A 20 3.03 -31.73 -2.02
C GLN A 20 3.58 -30.31 -2.11
N THR A 21 3.31 -29.45 -1.13
CA THR A 21 3.72 -28.05 -1.12
C THR A 21 4.05 -27.58 0.30
N ASP A 22 4.86 -26.52 0.43
CA ASP A 22 5.12 -25.86 1.71
C ASP A 22 4.05 -24.81 2.03
N LEU A 23 2.80 -25.01 1.57
CA LEU A 23 1.70 -24.07 1.78
C LEU A 23 1.03 -24.31 3.13
N GLY A 24 0.84 -23.25 3.92
CA GLY A 24 0.06 -23.31 5.13
C GLY A 24 -1.45 -23.48 4.90
N HIS A 25 -2.18 -23.79 5.95
CA HIS A 25 -3.62 -24.09 5.88
C HIS A 25 -4.43 -22.98 5.19
N PHE A 26 -4.20 -21.73 5.56
CA PHE A 26 -4.91 -20.58 5.00
C PHE A 26 -4.65 -20.39 3.49
N GLN A 27 -3.39 -20.59 3.07
CA GLN A 27 -3.00 -20.51 1.65
C GLN A 27 -3.65 -21.62 0.82
N ILE A 28 -3.75 -22.83 1.36
CA ILE A 28 -4.40 -23.96 0.71
C ILE A 28 -5.89 -23.66 0.51
N GLN A 29 -6.58 -23.14 1.53
CA GLN A 29 -7.98 -22.74 1.42
C GLN A 29 -8.18 -21.65 0.35
N LYS A 30 -7.29 -20.66 0.29
CA LYS A 30 -7.33 -19.60 -0.72
C LYS A 30 -7.11 -20.14 -2.15
N ILE A 31 -6.19 -21.09 -2.34
CA ILE A 31 -5.94 -21.73 -3.64
C ILE A 31 -7.19 -22.50 -4.11
N ILE A 32 -7.83 -23.23 -3.22
CA ILE A 32 -9.04 -24.00 -3.52
C ILE A 32 -10.20 -23.06 -3.83
N SER A 33 -10.55 -22.15 -2.91
CA SER A 33 -11.67 -21.21 -3.07
C SER A 33 -11.50 -20.27 -4.28
N GLY A 34 -10.25 -19.88 -4.56
CA GLY A 34 -9.86 -19.06 -5.71
C GLY A 34 -9.81 -19.79 -7.05
N LYS A 35 -10.33 -21.05 -7.11
CA LYS A 35 -10.38 -21.88 -8.33
C LYS A 35 -8.99 -22.09 -8.99
N SER A 36 -7.93 -22.09 -8.19
CA SER A 36 -6.56 -22.33 -8.67
C SER A 36 -6.19 -23.81 -8.70
N VAL A 37 -7.19 -24.70 -8.60
CA VAL A 37 -7.03 -26.16 -8.72
C VAL A 37 -7.96 -26.68 -9.79
N LYS A 38 -7.47 -27.65 -10.59
CA LYS A 38 -8.28 -28.46 -11.50
C LYS A 38 -8.18 -29.93 -11.11
N ILE A 39 -9.31 -30.64 -11.16
CA ILE A 39 -9.39 -32.08 -11.02
C ILE A 39 -9.95 -32.63 -12.33
N ASN A 40 -9.22 -33.52 -12.99
CA ASN A 40 -9.59 -34.08 -14.30
C ASN A 40 -9.98 -33.00 -15.33
N GLY A 41 -9.21 -31.86 -15.32
CA GLY A 41 -9.43 -30.73 -16.23
C GLY A 41 -10.48 -29.71 -15.76
N GLN A 42 -11.32 -30.02 -14.77
CA GLN A 42 -12.37 -29.12 -14.25
C GLN A 42 -11.87 -28.32 -13.04
N ARG A 43 -12.16 -27.01 -13.01
CA ARG A 43 -11.82 -26.15 -11.85
C ARG A 43 -12.74 -26.44 -10.67
N VAL A 44 -12.14 -26.57 -9.49
CA VAL A 44 -12.85 -26.76 -8.21
C VAL A 44 -12.65 -25.55 -7.30
N ASN A 45 -13.64 -25.29 -6.43
CA ASN A 45 -13.60 -24.21 -5.43
C ASN A 45 -13.97 -24.68 -4.02
N GLN A 46 -14.06 -26.00 -3.82
CA GLN A 46 -14.35 -26.62 -2.54
C GLN A 46 -13.31 -27.71 -2.25
N ASP A 47 -13.07 -27.95 -0.97
CA ASP A 47 -12.18 -29.01 -0.51
C ASP A 47 -12.90 -30.36 -0.60
N VAL A 48 -12.65 -31.08 -1.68
CA VAL A 48 -13.28 -32.36 -2.01
C VAL A 48 -12.42 -33.54 -1.59
N VAL A 49 -13.05 -34.71 -1.45
CA VAL A 49 -12.36 -35.99 -1.23
C VAL A 49 -12.04 -36.62 -2.59
N LEU A 50 -10.77 -36.87 -2.84
CA LEU A 50 -10.24 -37.55 -4.01
C LEU A 50 -10.29 -39.06 -3.82
N LYS A 51 -10.50 -39.82 -4.90
CA LYS A 51 -10.62 -41.30 -4.87
C LYS A 51 -9.29 -42.01 -5.02
N GLY A 52 -8.28 -41.35 -5.64
CA GLY A 52 -6.93 -41.88 -5.80
C GLY A 52 -6.49 -42.09 -7.26
N ASP A 53 -7.35 -41.76 -8.23
CA ASP A 53 -7.09 -41.90 -9.64
C ASP A 53 -7.22 -40.58 -10.43
N GLU A 54 -7.59 -39.47 -9.75
CA GLU A 54 -7.80 -38.19 -10.39
C GLU A 54 -6.47 -37.48 -10.68
N THR A 55 -6.43 -36.79 -11.81
CA THR A 55 -5.31 -35.89 -12.13
C THR A 55 -5.60 -34.52 -11.56
N VAL A 56 -4.81 -34.08 -10.59
CA VAL A 56 -4.92 -32.79 -9.92
C VAL A 56 -3.86 -31.83 -10.45
N TYR A 57 -4.28 -30.67 -10.95
CA TYR A 57 -3.39 -29.58 -11.35
C TYR A 57 -3.52 -28.44 -10.34
N ILE A 58 -2.40 -28.03 -9.75
CA ILE A 58 -2.33 -26.95 -8.78
C ILE A 58 -1.56 -25.79 -9.41
N TYR A 59 -2.24 -24.64 -9.55
CA TYR A 59 -1.67 -23.39 -10.08
C TYR A 59 -1.18 -22.54 -8.92
N ILE A 60 0.11 -22.61 -8.60
CA ILE A 60 0.72 -21.82 -7.53
C ILE A 60 1.37 -20.59 -8.14
N LYS A 61 0.94 -19.39 -7.73
CA LYS A 61 1.63 -18.14 -8.09
C LYS A 61 3.04 -18.14 -7.49
N ASP A 62 3.98 -17.52 -8.21
CA ASP A 62 5.38 -17.44 -7.78
C ASP A 62 5.49 -16.55 -6.55
N ARG A 63 5.92 -17.13 -5.43
CA ARG A 63 5.97 -16.47 -4.11
C ARG A 63 7.04 -15.37 -4.02
N GLU A 64 8.14 -15.48 -4.76
CA GLU A 64 9.23 -14.49 -4.69
C GLU A 64 8.77 -13.11 -5.19
N LYS A 65 7.83 -13.08 -6.16
CA LYS A 65 7.27 -11.82 -6.70
C LYS A 65 6.30 -11.11 -5.78
N ASP A 66 5.80 -11.79 -4.76
CA ASP A 66 4.79 -11.28 -3.83
C ASP A 66 5.35 -10.92 -2.45
N LYS A 67 6.68 -11.08 -2.24
CA LYS A 67 7.32 -10.77 -0.97
C LYS A 67 7.23 -9.28 -0.66
N ILE A 68 6.71 -8.95 0.52
CA ILE A 68 6.62 -7.58 1.02
C ILE A 68 7.89 -7.25 1.82
N ASP A 69 8.54 -6.14 1.48
CA ASP A 69 9.73 -5.68 2.17
C ASP A 69 9.39 -5.14 3.55
N ILE A 70 9.97 -5.72 4.58
CA ILE A 70 9.88 -5.23 5.96
C ILE A 70 10.98 -4.18 6.16
N VAL A 71 10.57 -2.95 6.50
CA VAL A 71 11.48 -1.82 6.76
C VAL A 71 11.83 -1.70 8.23
N TYR A 72 10.87 -2.02 9.11
CA TYR A 72 11.03 -2.01 10.56
C TYR A 72 10.08 -3.02 11.19
N GLN A 73 10.54 -3.73 12.23
CA GLN A 73 9.70 -4.62 13.01
C GLN A 73 10.21 -4.68 14.45
N ASP A 74 9.26 -4.67 15.38
CA ASP A 74 9.48 -5.01 16.78
C ASP A 74 8.29 -5.87 17.30
N LYS A 75 8.17 -6.05 18.62
CA LYS A 75 7.08 -6.85 19.22
C LYS A 75 5.69 -6.19 19.10
N ASN A 76 5.60 -4.90 18.84
CA ASN A 76 4.36 -4.13 18.85
C ASN A 76 3.92 -3.69 17.45
N VAL A 77 4.88 -3.40 16.57
CA VAL A 77 4.59 -2.79 15.26
C VAL A 77 5.46 -3.36 14.15
N ILE A 78 4.95 -3.33 12.94
CA ILE A 78 5.70 -3.61 11.72
C ILE A 78 5.44 -2.50 10.68
N ALA A 79 6.49 -1.98 10.08
CA ALA A 79 6.40 -1.06 8.96
C ALA A 79 6.97 -1.71 7.71
N VAL A 80 6.23 -1.65 6.62
CA VAL A 80 6.55 -2.32 5.37
C VAL A 80 6.54 -1.34 4.21
N ASN A 81 7.23 -1.70 3.13
CA ASN A 81 7.21 -0.96 1.88
C ASN A 81 6.09 -1.50 0.98
N LYS A 82 4.95 -0.79 0.93
CA LYS A 82 3.82 -1.15 0.07
C LYS A 82 4.15 -0.92 -1.41
N PRO A 83 4.06 -1.92 -2.27
CA PRO A 83 4.18 -1.73 -3.72
C PRO A 83 2.97 -0.98 -4.30
N ALA A 84 3.12 -0.41 -5.51
CA ALA A 84 2.02 0.16 -6.26
C ALA A 84 1.08 -0.94 -6.80
N GLY A 85 -0.20 -0.57 -7.01
CA GLY A 85 -1.21 -1.49 -7.55
C GLY A 85 -1.95 -2.31 -6.51
N MET A 86 -1.68 -2.11 -5.21
CA MET A 86 -2.21 -2.88 -4.09
C MET A 86 -2.89 -1.96 -3.07
N GLU A 87 -4.08 -2.35 -2.59
CA GLU A 87 -4.72 -1.70 -1.45
C GLU A 87 -4.08 -2.17 -0.13
N VAL A 88 -4.27 -1.41 0.95
CA VAL A 88 -3.76 -1.80 2.27
C VAL A 88 -4.61 -2.91 2.89
N THR A 89 -5.92 -2.84 2.71
CA THR A 89 -6.91 -3.79 3.25
C THR A 89 -7.88 -4.24 2.17
N GLY A 90 -8.54 -5.38 2.37
CA GLY A 90 -9.46 -5.98 1.43
C GLY A 90 -8.90 -7.24 0.79
N GLU A 91 -9.52 -7.70 -0.28
CA GLU A 91 -9.07 -8.87 -1.05
C GLU A 91 -7.78 -8.55 -1.82
N ASP A 92 -6.83 -9.48 -1.85
CA ASP A 92 -5.51 -9.35 -2.51
C ASP A 92 -4.70 -8.14 -2.01
N SER A 93 -4.91 -7.75 -0.75
CA SER A 93 -4.34 -6.57 -0.12
C SER A 93 -2.97 -6.81 0.51
N LEU A 94 -2.36 -5.71 0.95
CA LEU A 94 -1.09 -5.74 1.69
C LEU A 94 -1.23 -6.54 3.01
N ALA A 95 -2.31 -6.30 3.77
CA ALA A 95 -2.58 -7.01 5.02
C ALA A 95 -2.68 -8.51 4.78
N GLU A 96 -3.48 -8.94 3.81
CA GLU A 96 -3.64 -10.35 3.46
C GLU A 96 -2.33 -11.00 3.01
N LYS A 97 -1.49 -10.28 2.24
CA LYS A 97 -0.19 -10.81 1.83
C LYS A 97 0.78 -10.97 3.00
N LEU A 98 0.75 -10.05 3.97
CA LEU A 98 1.53 -10.17 5.19
C LEU A 98 1.08 -11.37 6.03
N GLU A 99 -0.22 -11.58 6.20
CA GLU A 99 -0.79 -12.75 6.88
C GLU A 99 -0.40 -14.07 6.20
N LEU A 100 -0.36 -14.09 4.86
CA LEU A 100 0.09 -15.24 4.10
C LEU A 100 1.60 -15.51 4.22
N GLN A 101 2.41 -14.49 4.51
CA GLN A 101 3.86 -14.61 4.70
C GLN A 101 4.25 -14.97 6.13
N HIS A 102 3.39 -14.62 7.10
CA HIS A 102 3.62 -14.75 8.54
C HIS A 102 2.37 -15.31 9.22
N GLU A 103 2.11 -16.62 9.04
CA GLU A 103 0.85 -17.28 9.44
C GLU A 103 0.54 -17.20 10.95
N ASP A 104 1.56 -17.07 11.79
CA ASP A 104 1.42 -16.95 13.25
C ASP A 104 1.22 -15.50 13.73
N MET A 105 1.17 -14.52 12.82
CA MET A 105 1.06 -13.10 13.16
C MET A 105 -0.26 -12.51 12.71
N LYS A 106 -0.78 -11.58 13.51
CA LYS A 106 -1.94 -10.73 13.15
C LYS A 106 -1.46 -9.33 12.83
N PHE A 107 -2.01 -8.76 11.76
CA PHE A 107 -1.67 -7.42 11.29
C PHE A 107 -2.89 -6.50 11.39
N PHE A 108 -2.81 -5.50 12.26
CA PHE A 108 -3.89 -4.53 12.47
C PHE A 108 -3.58 -3.25 11.68
N PRO A 109 -4.31 -2.96 10.60
CA PRO A 109 -4.09 -1.76 9.79
C PRO A 109 -4.58 -0.51 10.52
N VAL A 110 -3.72 0.49 10.68
CA VAL A 110 -4.02 1.74 11.41
C VAL A 110 -4.04 2.98 10.51
N HIS A 111 -3.55 2.87 9.29
CA HIS A 111 -3.67 3.87 8.23
C HIS A 111 -3.59 3.24 6.86
N ARG A 112 -3.76 4.06 5.84
CA ARG A 112 -3.71 3.58 4.45
C ARG A 112 -2.94 4.52 3.54
N LEU A 113 -2.44 3.96 2.45
CA LEU A 113 -2.02 4.65 1.23
C LEU A 113 -3.01 4.35 0.11
N ASP A 114 -3.06 5.22 -0.91
CA ASP A 114 -3.81 4.92 -2.13
C ASP A 114 -3.23 3.69 -2.85
N ARG A 115 -4.03 3.02 -3.65
CA ARG A 115 -3.66 1.80 -4.36
C ARG A 115 -2.31 1.90 -5.09
N ASN A 116 -2.08 3.01 -5.79
CA ASN A 116 -0.86 3.23 -6.57
C ASN A 116 0.20 4.08 -5.86
N THR A 117 -0.05 4.55 -4.64
CA THR A 117 0.97 5.18 -3.79
C THR A 117 1.83 4.09 -3.17
N THR A 118 3.14 4.25 -3.25
CA THR A 118 4.12 3.32 -2.68
C THR A 118 4.62 3.76 -1.32
N GLY A 119 5.43 2.93 -0.66
CA GLY A 119 6.17 3.32 0.52
C GLY A 119 5.58 2.84 1.84
N LEU A 120 5.95 3.50 2.91
CA LEU A 120 5.74 3.04 4.28
C LEU A 120 4.27 2.93 4.67
N VAL A 121 3.89 1.72 5.09
CA VAL A 121 2.66 1.44 5.83
C VAL A 121 3.04 0.76 7.13
N ILE A 122 2.54 1.26 8.27
CA ILE A 122 2.72 0.67 9.59
C ILE A 122 1.45 -0.10 9.99
N PHE A 123 1.65 -1.30 10.53
CA PHE A 123 0.61 -2.10 11.16
C PHE A 123 0.96 -2.28 12.64
N ALA A 124 -0.06 -2.39 13.48
CA ALA A 124 0.13 -2.91 14.82
C ALA A 124 0.16 -4.45 14.79
N LEU A 125 0.89 -5.05 15.72
CA LEU A 125 1.00 -6.49 15.90
C LEU A 125 0.25 -6.97 17.15
N THR A 126 -0.25 -6.03 17.97
CA THR A 126 -1.05 -6.32 19.16
C THR A 126 -2.24 -5.38 19.23
N PRO A 127 -3.37 -5.78 19.87
CA PRO A 127 -4.53 -4.90 20.06
C PRO A 127 -4.20 -3.62 20.83
N GLN A 128 -3.27 -3.69 21.79
CA GLN A 128 -2.83 -2.52 22.54
C GLN A 128 -2.08 -1.53 21.66
N ALA A 129 -1.18 -2.00 20.80
CA ALA A 129 -0.47 -1.16 19.84
C ALA A 129 -1.42 -0.58 18.80
N GLU A 130 -2.44 -1.32 18.38
CA GLU A 130 -3.49 -0.85 17.48
C GLU A 130 -4.24 0.34 18.07
N ALA A 131 -4.71 0.24 19.30
CA ALA A 131 -5.41 1.32 19.99
C ALA A 131 -4.54 2.59 20.10
N GLU A 132 -3.26 2.42 20.49
CA GLU A 132 -2.31 3.52 20.60
C GLU A 132 -1.97 4.16 19.25
N LEU A 133 -1.75 3.39 18.21
CA LEU A 133 -1.48 3.93 16.87
C LEU A 133 -2.71 4.62 16.28
N ASN A 134 -3.92 4.04 16.44
CA ASN A 134 -5.16 4.69 16.00
C ASN A 134 -5.34 6.06 16.68
N LYS A 135 -5.08 6.13 18.00
CA LYS A 135 -5.05 7.40 18.75
C LYS A 135 -3.99 8.35 18.19
N ALA A 136 -2.77 7.86 17.94
CA ALA A 136 -1.68 8.69 17.42
C ALA A 136 -2.00 9.29 16.04
N PHE A 137 -2.62 8.54 15.13
CA PHE A 137 -3.07 9.07 13.85
C PHE A 137 -4.20 10.11 14.00
N LYS A 138 -5.14 9.88 14.92
CA LYS A 138 -6.24 10.80 15.22
C LYS A 138 -5.73 12.12 15.82
N GLU A 139 -4.85 12.04 16.80
CA GLU A 139 -4.26 13.18 17.54
C GLU A 139 -3.09 13.83 16.80
N LYS A 140 -2.77 13.34 15.57
CA LYS A 140 -1.66 13.85 14.74
C LYS A 140 -0.28 13.72 15.39
N TRP A 141 -0.05 12.69 16.17
CA TRP A 141 1.27 12.37 16.74
C TRP A 141 2.17 11.64 15.74
N VAL A 142 1.68 11.40 14.51
CA VAL A 142 2.44 10.76 13.44
C VAL A 142 2.57 11.72 12.27
N ASP A 143 3.76 12.26 12.07
CA ASP A 143 4.11 13.01 10.87
C ASP A 143 4.42 12.05 9.72
N LYS A 144 3.82 12.32 8.56
CA LYS A 144 4.00 11.54 7.33
C LYS A 144 4.68 12.39 6.27
N PHE A 145 5.83 11.91 5.81
CA PHE A 145 6.58 12.57 4.74
C PHE A 145 6.59 11.69 3.49
N TYR A 146 6.39 12.34 2.38
CA TYR A 146 6.32 11.72 1.07
C TYR A 146 7.34 12.34 0.14
N ASN A 147 7.90 11.53 -0.76
CA ASN A 147 8.52 12.03 -1.97
C ASN A 147 7.49 12.01 -3.09
N ALA A 148 7.37 13.13 -3.83
CA ALA A 148 6.50 13.28 -4.98
C ALA A 148 7.28 13.85 -6.15
N VAL A 149 7.27 13.18 -7.30
CA VAL A 149 7.74 13.79 -8.54
C VAL A 149 6.55 14.46 -9.21
N VAL A 150 6.62 15.79 -9.36
CA VAL A 150 5.56 16.59 -9.96
C VAL A 150 5.97 17.12 -11.33
N VAL A 151 5.00 17.36 -12.19
CA VAL A 151 5.20 18.05 -13.48
C VAL A 151 5.21 19.55 -13.24
N GLY A 152 6.21 20.24 -13.79
CA GLY A 152 6.40 21.66 -13.63
C GLY A 152 7.44 22.02 -12.56
N ARG A 153 7.51 23.30 -12.25
CA ARG A 153 8.41 23.87 -11.24
C ARG A 153 7.60 24.66 -10.21
N PRO A 154 7.78 24.39 -8.92
CA PRO A 154 7.12 25.20 -7.89
C PRO A 154 7.59 26.65 -7.96
N ASN A 155 6.66 27.59 -7.81
CA ASN A 155 6.98 29.03 -7.80
C ASN A 155 7.84 29.45 -6.60
N VAL A 156 7.73 28.69 -5.50
CA VAL A 156 8.50 28.91 -4.27
C VAL A 156 9.14 27.58 -3.82
N SER A 157 10.32 27.67 -3.21
CA SER A 157 11.06 26.49 -2.77
C SER A 157 10.36 25.68 -1.70
N GLN A 158 9.45 26.31 -0.93
CA GLN A 158 8.63 25.66 0.08
C GLN A 158 7.30 26.39 0.25
N ALA A 159 6.24 25.65 0.54
CA ALA A 159 4.91 26.22 0.79
C ALA A 159 4.12 25.40 1.80
N GLN A 160 3.21 26.09 2.48
CA GLN A 160 2.14 25.52 3.29
C GLN A 160 0.82 25.80 2.58
N LEU A 161 0.27 24.80 1.95
CA LEU A 161 -0.96 24.88 1.18
C LEU A 161 -2.15 24.61 2.10
N LYS A 162 -3.14 25.51 2.10
CA LYS A 162 -4.41 25.37 2.81
C LYS A 162 -5.55 25.49 1.82
N ALA A 163 -6.48 24.56 1.85
CA ALA A 163 -7.64 24.52 0.97
C ALA A 163 -8.77 23.69 1.60
N PHE A 164 -9.80 23.42 0.83
CA PHE A 164 -10.93 22.56 1.19
C PHE A 164 -11.06 21.45 0.17
N LEU A 165 -11.40 20.23 0.61
CA LEU A 165 -11.50 19.06 -0.25
C LEU A 165 -12.85 18.37 -0.09
N PHE A 166 -13.48 18.07 -1.22
CA PHE A 166 -14.68 17.24 -1.32
C PHE A 166 -14.35 15.91 -1.99
N LYS A 167 -14.81 14.80 -1.40
CA LYS A 167 -14.68 13.47 -1.99
C LYS A 167 -15.93 13.15 -2.80
N ASP A 168 -15.81 13.20 -4.12
CA ASP A 168 -16.84 12.71 -5.05
C ASP A 168 -16.71 11.17 -5.15
N ALA A 169 -17.55 10.46 -4.39
CA ALA A 169 -17.54 9.00 -4.37
C ALA A 169 -17.97 8.39 -5.70
N LYS A 170 -18.91 9.04 -6.43
CA LYS A 170 -19.42 8.56 -7.73
C LYS A 170 -18.33 8.59 -8.81
N LYS A 171 -17.52 9.66 -8.83
CA LYS A 171 -16.41 9.82 -9.76
C LYS A 171 -15.09 9.25 -9.23
N SER A 172 -15.06 8.78 -7.98
CA SER A 172 -13.83 8.37 -7.29
C SER A 172 -12.73 9.42 -7.36
N LEU A 173 -13.09 10.71 -7.22
CA LEU A 173 -12.20 11.87 -7.29
C LEU A 173 -12.26 12.69 -6.00
N ALA A 174 -11.18 13.41 -5.72
CA ALA A 174 -11.14 14.49 -4.74
C ALA A 174 -11.09 15.84 -5.48
N ILE A 175 -11.96 16.75 -5.10
CA ILE A 175 -12.07 18.08 -5.70
C ILE A 175 -11.60 19.10 -4.68
N VAL A 176 -10.65 19.96 -5.06
CA VAL A 176 -10.09 20.99 -4.19
C VAL A 176 -10.72 22.35 -4.48
N SER A 177 -11.00 23.12 -3.44
CA SER A 177 -11.50 24.50 -3.52
C SER A 177 -10.69 25.40 -2.58
N LYS A 178 -10.36 26.60 -3.01
CA LYS A 178 -9.72 27.62 -2.15
C LYS A 178 -10.68 28.22 -1.12
N THR A 179 -11.97 28.11 -1.35
CA THR A 179 -13.04 28.60 -0.46
C THR A 179 -13.82 27.45 0.14
N ALA A 180 -14.31 27.64 1.37
CA ALA A 180 -15.21 26.70 2.03
C ALA A 180 -16.51 26.56 1.23
N LYS A 181 -17.01 25.32 1.09
CA LYS A 181 -18.27 24.97 0.45
C LYS A 181 -18.97 23.87 1.25
N PRO A 182 -20.30 23.73 1.15
CA PRO A 182 -21.00 22.62 1.80
C PRO A 182 -20.40 21.26 1.41
N GLY A 183 -20.14 20.39 2.40
CA GLY A 183 -19.55 19.06 2.20
C GLY A 183 -18.02 19.03 1.98
N TYR A 184 -17.36 20.17 1.88
CA TYR A 184 -15.91 20.26 1.80
C TYR A 184 -15.28 20.30 3.20
N VAL A 185 -14.18 19.60 3.38
CA VAL A 185 -13.41 19.58 4.64
C VAL A 185 -12.07 20.27 4.48
N PRO A 186 -11.55 20.96 5.50
CA PRO A 186 -10.26 21.62 5.41
C PRO A 186 -9.12 20.61 5.24
N ILE A 187 -8.18 20.96 4.39
CA ILE A 187 -6.96 20.20 4.13
C ILE A 187 -5.73 21.10 4.25
N GLU A 188 -4.63 20.50 4.68
CA GLU A 188 -3.34 21.17 4.79
C GLU A 188 -2.22 20.23 4.34
N THR A 189 -1.37 20.73 3.43
CA THR A 189 -0.23 20.00 2.84
C THR A 189 0.96 20.96 2.80
N GLN A 190 2.11 20.53 3.29
CA GLN A 190 3.35 21.30 3.18
C GLN A 190 4.26 20.63 2.15
N TYR A 191 5.02 21.40 1.40
CA TYR A 191 6.04 20.85 0.53
C TYR A 191 7.34 21.66 0.57
N ARG A 192 8.43 21.00 0.22
CA ARG A 192 9.74 21.58 -0.06
C ARG A 192 10.28 20.99 -1.36
N GLY A 193 10.71 21.87 -2.28
CA GLY A 193 11.41 21.47 -3.50
C GLY A 193 12.79 20.90 -3.19
N MET A 194 13.07 19.70 -3.69
CA MET A 194 14.32 19.00 -3.44
C MET A 194 15.27 19.07 -4.64
N LYS A 195 14.76 18.75 -5.83
CA LYS A 195 15.57 18.66 -7.04
C LYS A 195 14.73 18.86 -8.30
N GLN A 196 15.17 19.77 -9.18
CA GLN A 196 14.60 19.95 -10.51
C GLN A 196 15.33 19.04 -11.51
N SER A 197 14.58 18.40 -12.42
CA SER A 197 15.12 17.60 -13.51
C SER A 197 14.26 17.79 -14.76
N GLY A 198 14.69 18.68 -15.65
CA GLY A 198 13.91 19.07 -16.83
C GLY A 198 12.52 19.66 -16.46
N GLU A 199 11.46 19.06 -16.98
CA GLU A 199 10.07 19.48 -16.75
C GLU A 199 9.48 18.97 -15.44
N VAL A 200 10.23 18.18 -14.64
CA VAL A 200 9.74 17.58 -13.40
C VAL A 200 10.56 18.01 -12.20
N CYS A 201 9.91 18.06 -11.03
CA CYS A 201 10.53 18.44 -9.78
C CYS A 201 10.26 17.37 -8.70
N LEU A 202 11.27 16.97 -7.95
CA LEU A 202 11.11 16.17 -6.73
C LEU A 202 10.75 17.10 -5.57
N LEU A 203 9.65 16.81 -4.92
CA LEU A 203 9.20 17.47 -3.70
C LEU A 203 9.27 16.50 -2.51
N GLU A 204 9.73 16.99 -1.37
CA GLU A 204 9.38 16.41 -0.07
C GLU A 204 8.05 17.02 0.37
N VAL A 205 7.05 16.20 0.68
CA VAL A 205 5.70 16.62 1.08
C VAL A 205 5.42 16.15 2.49
N ARG A 206 5.07 17.05 3.41
CA ARG A 206 4.55 16.72 4.75
C ARG A 206 3.03 16.79 4.72
N LEU A 207 2.38 15.69 5.07
CA LEU A 207 0.92 15.56 5.06
C LEU A 207 0.35 15.88 6.45
N ILE A 208 -0.20 17.09 6.64
CA ILE A 208 -0.74 17.54 7.94
C ILE A 208 -2.14 16.96 8.18
N THR A 209 -3.00 16.97 7.17
CA THR A 209 -4.29 16.27 7.16
C THR A 209 -4.20 15.09 6.19
N GLY A 210 -5.00 14.03 6.38
CA GLY A 210 -4.87 12.78 5.58
C GLY A 210 -6.19 12.39 4.91
N ARG A 211 -6.66 13.16 3.92
CA ARG A 211 -7.86 12.84 3.16
C ARG A 211 -7.54 12.03 1.91
N THR A 212 -8.52 11.27 1.41
CA THR A 212 -8.37 10.47 0.18
C THR A 212 -7.83 11.32 -0.96
N HIS A 213 -6.79 10.86 -1.64
CA HIS A 213 -6.11 11.54 -2.75
C HIS A 213 -5.57 12.94 -2.42
N GLN A 214 -5.45 13.34 -1.15
CA GLN A 214 -5.18 14.73 -0.77
C GLN A 214 -3.93 15.29 -1.45
N ILE A 215 -2.77 14.67 -1.33
CA ILE A 215 -1.52 15.16 -1.94
C ILE A 215 -1.71 15.35 -3.44
N ARG A 216 -2.26 14.37 -4.11
CA ARG A 216 -2.46 14.32 -5.55
C ARG A 216 -3.36 15.44 -6.06
N ALA A 217 -4.55 15.58 -5.46
CA ALA A 217 -5.52 16.61 -5.83
C ALA A 217 -5.04 18.02 -5.44
N HIS A 218 -4.40 18.17 -4.26
CA HIS A 218 -3.94 19.46 -3.78
C HIS A 218 -2.78 20.01 -4.61
N LEU A 219 -1.76 19.18 -4.90
CA LEU A 219 -0.67 19.60 -5.78
C LEU A 219 -1.15 19.88 -7.20
N ALA A 220 -2.07 19.08 -7.74
CA ALA A 220 -2.67 19.34 -9.06
C ALA A 220 -3.42 20.68 -9.11
N SER A 221 -4.14 21.06 -8.04
CA SER A 221 -4.82 22.38 -7.96
C SER A 221 -3.84 23.57 -7.94
N GLU A 222 -2.60 23.33 -7.53
CA GLU A 222 -1.50 24.31 -7.56
C GLU A 222 -0.64 24.20 -8.84
N LYS A 223 -1.15 23.55 -9.91
CA LYS A 223 -0.48 23.32 -11.19
C LYS A 223 0.82 22.51 -11.09
N LEU A 224 0.92 21.67 -10.07
CA LEU A 224 2.02 20.74 -9.80
C LEU A 224 1.51 19.28 -9.74
N PRO A 225 0.85 18.76 -10.80
CA PRO A 225 0.30 17.42 -10.74
C PRO A 225 1.41 16.38 -10.61
N VAL A 226 1.14 15.31 -9.84
CA VAL A 226 2.07 14.19 -9.66
C VAL A 226 2.25 13.47 -10.99
N LEU A 227 3.51 13.22 -11.39
CA LEU A 227 3.85 12.49 -12.60
C LEU A 227 3.34 11.04 -12.51
N GLY A 228 2.78 10.54 -13.61
CA GLY A 228 2.21 9.19 -13.67
C GLY A 228 0.81 9.06 -13.05
N ASP A 229 0.24 10.17 -12.52
CA ASP A 229 -1.10 10.13 -11.97
C ASP A 229 -2.16 10.10 -13.09
N GLY A 230 -2.92 9.01 -13.18
CA GLY A 230 -3.96 8.83 -14.19
C GLY A 230 -5.25 9.61 -13.93
N LYS A 231 -5.42 10.23 -12.72
CA LYS A 231 -6.62 10.99 -12.36
C LYS A 231 -6.41 12.49 -12.34
N TYR A 232 -5.25 12.94 -11.87
CA TYR A 232 -4.93 14.36 -11.67
C TYR A 232 -3.73 14.81 -12.49
N GLY A 233 -3.03 13.89 -13.16
CA GLY A 233 -1.83 14.15 -13.94
C GLY A 233 -2.11 14.62 -15.36
N ILE A 234 -1.03 14.85 -16.11
CA ILE A 234 -1.05 15.27 -17.52
C ILE A 234 -0.67 14.06 -18.37
N ASN A 235 -1.64 13.45 -19.07
CA ASN A 235 -1.44 12.20 -19.81
C ASN A 235 -0.33 12.25 -20.85
N GLN A 236 -0.15 13.38 -21.54
CA GLN A 236 0.92 13.56 -22.54
C GLN A 236 2.30 13.49 -21.88
N ILE A 237 2.47 14.13 -20.72
CA ILE A 237 3.72 14.11 -19.96
C ILE A 237 3.94 12.72 -19.34
N ASN A 238 2.90 12.10 -18.81
CA ASN A 238 2.99 10.74 -18.29
C ASN A 238 3.49 9.75 -19.35
N LYS A 239 2.98 9.85 -20.59
CA LYS A 239 3.44 9.04 -21.71
C LYS A 239 4.89 9.35 -22.10
N LYS A 240 5.26 10.64 -22.17
CA LYS A 240 6.64 11.09 -22.46
C LYS A 240 7.65 10.47 -21.51
N TYR A 241 7.33 10.43 -20.20
CA TYR A 241 8.17 9.85 -19.17
C TYR A 241 7.92 8.34 -18.93
N ARG A 242 7.08 7.70 -19.74
CA ARG A 242 6.68 6.27 -19.64
C ARG A 242 6.18 5.89 -18.22
N GLN A 243 5.52 6.84 -17.54
CA GLN A 243 4.98 6.62 -16.20
C GLN A 243 3.47 6.38 -16.27
N ASN A 244 3.03 5.21 -15.81
CA ASN A 244 1.62 4.81 -15.76
C ASN A 244 1.06 4.70 -14.33
N ARG A 245 1.88 5.03 -13.33
CA ARG A 245 1.53 5.04 -11.91
C ARG A 245 2.11 6.30 -11.27
N GLN A 246 1.37 6.86 -10.31
CA GLN A 246 1.79 8.07 -9.62
C GLN A 246 3.15 7.91 -8.93
N MET A 247 4.07 8.78 -9.24
CA MET A 247 5.39 8.83 -8.61
C MET A 247 5.28 9.55 -7.26
N LEU A 248 4.66 8.84 -6.31
CA LEU A 248 4.37 9.29 -4.95
C LEU A 248 4.66 8.15 -3.98
N ALA A 249 5.57 8.37 -3.04
CA ALA A 249 5.96 7.40 -2.04
C ALA A 249 5.97 7.99 -0.62
N CYS A 250 5.40 7.28 0.35
CA CYS A 250 5.58 7.59 1.77
C CYS A 250 6.97 7.12 2.19
N VAL A 251 7.85 8.06 2.54
CA VAL A 251 9.27 7.75 2.78
C VAL A 251 9.70 7.89 4.24
N ARG A 252 8.88 8.53 5.09
CA ARG A 252 9.23 8.70 6.49
C ARG A 252 7.99 8.82 7.36
N LEU A 253 7.97 8.08 8.46
CA LEU A 253 7.04 8.21 9.56
C LEU A 253 7.83 8.68 10.78
N GLN A 254 7.39 9.78 11.38
CA GLN A 254 8.00 10.36 12.58
C GLN A 254 6.94 10.46 13.67
N PHE A 255 7.29 10.03 14.88
CA PHE A 255 6.35 9.89 15.98
C PHE A 255 6.62 10.91 17.08
N SER A 256 5.54 11.32 17.76
CA SER A 256 5.55 12.27 18.89
C SER A 256 4.57 11.81 19.97
N PHE A 257 4.67 10.54 20.38
CA PHE A 257 3.84 10.00 21.45
C PHE A 257 4.08 10.71 22.79
N PRO A 258 3.06 10.84 23.66
CA PRO A 258 3.23 11.23 25.04
C PRO A 258 4.22 10.31 25.78
N LYS A 259 4.92 10.83 26.80
CA LYS A 259 5.94 10.06 27.54
C LYS A 259 5.41 8.77 28.18
N ASN A 260 4.14 8.77 28.58
CA ASN A 260 3.44 7.63 29.19
C ASN A 260 2.86 6.62 28.18
N SER A 261 2.96 6.88 26.86
CA SER A 261 2.52 5.91 25.86
C SER A 261 3.46 4.71 25.81
N PRO A 262 2.94 3.48 25.69
CA PRO A 262 3.76 2.26 25.52
C PRO A 262 4.55 2.28 24.21
N LEU A 263 4.18 3.13 23.23
CA LEU A 263 4.89 3.31 21.97
C LEU A 263 5.81 4.55 21.95
N SER A 264 6.03 5.23 23.09
CA SER A 264 6.87 6.44 23.18
C SER A 264 8.33 6.21 22.76
N TYR A 265 8.82 4.98 22.79
CA TYR A 265 10.14 4.62 22.28
C TYR A 265 10.34 4.88 20.78
N LEU A 266 9.25 4.88 20.00
CA LEU A 266 9.28 5.23 18.57
C LEU A 266 9.63 6.71 18.31
N ASN A 267 9.49 7.59 19.31
CA ASN A 267 9.85 9.01 19.18
C ASN A 267 11.34 9.21 18.90
N LYS A 268 12.19 8.28 19.35
CA LYS A 268 13.65 8.39 19.26
C LYS A 268 14.16 8.15 17.83
N ARG A 269 13.38 7.48 16.99
CA ARG A 269 13.84 7.01 15.70
C ARG A 269 12.72 7.04 14.65
N PRO A 270 12.78 7.95 13.67
CA PRO A 270 11.84 7.92 12.55
C PRO A 270 12.06 6.63 11.74
N ILE A 271 10.98 6.01 11.29
CA ILE A 271 11.03 4.93 10.32
C ILE A 271 11.21 5.56 8.94
N ARG A 272 12.24 5.15 8.21
CA ARG A 272 12.60 5.72 6.91
C ARG A 272 12.71 4.64 5.85
N LEU A 273 12.29 5.00 4.64
CA LEU A 273 12.48 4.22 3.42
C LEU A 273 13.31 5.07 2.46
N ASP A 274 14.39 4.51 1.99
CA ASP A 274 15.17 5.14 0.92
C ASP A 274 14.49 4.86 -0.43
N ALA A 275 13.94 5.91 -1.04
CA ALA A 275 13.23 5.82 -2.32
C ALA A 275 13.64 6.97 -3.23
N ASP A 276 14.60 6.70 -4.13
CA ASP A 276 14.97 7.63 -5.19
C ASP A 276 14.00 7.53 -6.37
N LEU A 277 12.92 8.32 -6.29
CA LEU A 277 11.92 8.37 -7.36
C LEU A 277 12.47 8.96 -8.67
N LEU A 278 13.48 9.84 -8.62
CA LEU A 278 14.07 10.40 -9.83
C LEU A 278 14.98 9.41 -10.56
N ALA A 279 15.65 8.50 -9.85
CA ALA A 279 16.44 7.45 -10.49
C ALA A 279 15.54 6.53 -11.34
N GLN A 280 14.28 6.34 -10.97
CA GLN A 280 13.32 5.54 -11.73
C GLN A 280 12.92 6.17 -13.09
N LEU A 281 13.26 7.45 -13.33
CA LEU A 281 13.00 8.13 -14.62
C LEU A 281 14.11 7.91 -15.67
N LYS A 282 15.23 7.29 -15.29
CA LYS A 282 16.40 7.11 -16.15
C LYS A 282 16.39 5.80 -16.95
N GLY A 283 15.26 5.05 -16.89
CA GLY A 283 15.06 3.79 -17.62
C GLY A 283 14.32 3.94 -18.95
#